data_564d165110d37efd69f5d7a20f9f7ea2
#
_entry.id   564d165110d37efd69f5d7a20f9f7ea2
#
_cell.length_a   1.000
_cell.length_b   1.000
_cell.length_c   1.000
_cell.angle_alpha   90.00
_cell.angle_beta   90.00
_cell.angle_gamma   90.00
#
_symmetry.space_group_name_H-M   'P 1'
#
loop_
_entity.id
_entity.type
_entity.pdbx_description
1 polymer ?
#
loop_
_entity_poly.entity_id
_entity_poly.type
_entity_poly.pdbx_seq_one_letter_code
_entity_poly.pdbx_strand_id
1 'polypeptide(L)'
;MNEYLIIAKHCLSISVGYAILYFILLFNEIFMKQKYSTRMYIVKNFLKSFILFYIALNMSYDLLSDYLEGITILDNNMIRIYGSLYVSNDIVALIVVRRLPLTTKIHHTVTTLLLLYFFTLDINDYSNIGILILVYSFFSVYAFTVNFYLAARYFRVEDRNYVTKYINKNRYIDNIRHWSYYIYALLCAINWTINSIIYMVKIYNNTLNWEYILYAVIMSMIIRDDLILMDWLKNKSRIVVI
;
A
#
# COMPACT_ATOMS: atom_id res chain seq x y z
N MET A 1 -4.96 5.16 24.46
CA MET A 1 -6.15 5.45 23.61
C MET A 1 -6.67 4.13 23.08
N ASN A 2 -7.99 3.95 22.95
CA ASN A 2 -8.52 2.67 22.43
C ASN A 2 -8.20 2.54 20.93
N GLU A 3 -7.35 1.59 20.56
CA GLU A 3 -6.84 1.40 19.19
C GLU A 3 -7.96 1.08 18.18
N TYR A 4 -8.97 0.33 18.61
CA TYR A 4 -10.14 0.05 17.76
C TYR A 4 -10.95 1.32 17.43
N LEU A 5 -10.97 2.28 18.36
CA LEU A 5 -11.60 3.58 18.13
C LEU A 5 -10.83 4.41 17.10
N ILE A 6 -9.49 4.30 17.07
CA ILE A 6 -8.65 4.96 16.07
C ILE A 6 -8.95 4.39 14.68
N ILE A 7 -8.98 3.05 14.55
CA ILE A 7 -9.33 2.40 13.28
C ILE A 7 -10.72 2.84 12.82
N ALA A 8 -11.72 2.83 13.71
CA ALA A 8 -13.07 3.24 13.36
C ALA A 8 -13.14 4.70 12.88
N LYS A 9 -12.43 5.62 13.53
CA LYS A 9 -12.32 7.02 13.10
C LYS A 9 -11.65 7.15 11.73
N HIS A 10 -10.56 6.43 11.49
CA HIS A 10 -9.88 6.44 10.19
C HIS A 10 -10.76 5.82 9.10
N CYS A 11 -11.46 4.72 9.35
CA CYS A 11 -12.41 4.13 8.40
C CYS A 11 -13.52 5.12 8.03
N LEU A 12 -14.08 5.86 9.02
CA LEU A 12 -15.09 6.89 8.77
C LEU A 12 -14.51 8.02 7.90
N SER A 13 -13.37 8.58 8.28
CA SER A 13 -12.71 9.65 7.53
C SER A 13 -12.38 9.22 6.09
N ILE A 14 -11.90 8.00 5.90
CA ILE A 14 -11.60 7.43 4.58
C ILE A 14 -12.89 7.24 3.78
N SER A 15 -13.98 6.78 4.39
CA SER A 15 -15.27 6.64 3.72
C SER A 15 -15.80 7.99 3.20
N VAL A 16 -15.64 9.05 4.00
CA VAL A 16 -15.93 10.43 3.56
C VAL A 16 -15.00 10.84 2.41
N GLY A 17 -13.70 10.53 2.51
CA GLY A 17 -12.72 10.76 1.43
C GLY A 17 -13.12 10.07 0.12
N TYR A 18 -13.62 8.82 0.18
CA TYR A 18 -14.16 8.12 -0.99
C TYR A 18 -15.33 8.89 -1.62
N ALA A 19 -16.27 9.36 -0.82
CA ALA A 19 -17.41 10.13 -1.32
C ALA A 19 -16.95 11.43 -1.99
N ILE A 20 -16.11 12.21 -1.31
CA ILE A 20 -15.59 13.48 -1.84
C ILE A 20 -14.85 13.25 -3.18
N LEU A 21 -13.90 12.32 -3.19
CA LEU A 21 -13.11 12.04 -4.40
C LEU A 21 -13.99 11.51 -5.54
N TYR A 22 -14.98 10.67 -5.23
CA TYR A 22 -15.95 10.20 -6.21
C TYR A 22 -16.71 11.38 -6.84
N PHE A 23 -17.22 12.31 -6.03
CA PHE A 23 -17.93 13.49 -6.51
C PHE A 23 -17.03 14.41 -7.37
N ILE A 24 -15.78 14.63 -6.95
CA ILE A 24 -14.82 15.42 -7.76
C ILE A 24 -14.59 14.76 -9.14
N LEU A 25 -14.45 13.43 -9.17
CA LEU A 25 -14.19 12.71 -10.41
C LEU A 25 -15.42 12.63 -11.34
N LEU A 26 -16.64 12.86 -10.83
CA LEU A 26 -17.84 12.93 -11.68
C LEU A 26 -17.78 14.06 -12.71
N PHE A 27 -16.99 15.12 -12.47
CA PHE A 27 -16.77 16.19 -13.47
C PHE A 27 -15.85 15.77 -14.62
N ASN A 28 -15.29 14.55 -14.59
CA ASN A 28 -14.43 14.04 -15.64
C ASN A 28 -15.20 13.08 -16.57
N GLU A 29 -15.32 13.41 -17.84
CA GLU A 29 -16.09 12.63 -18.83
C GLU A 29 -15.55 11.19 -18.98
N ILE A 30 -14.22 10.98 -18.93
CA ILE A 30 -13.63 9.65 -19.06
C ILE A 30 -14.01 8.79 -17.86
N PHE A 31 -14.03 9.37 -16.68
CA PHE A 31 -14.47 8.68 -15.46
C PHE A 31 -15.95 8.32 -15.52
N MET A 32 -16.79 9.23 -16.02
CA MET A 32 -18.23 9.01 -16.15
C MET A 32 -18.58 7.89 -17.13
N LYS A 33 -17.76 7.67 -18.16
CA LYS A 33 -17.94 6.57 -19.12
C LYS A 33 -17.58 5.20 -18.52
N GLN A 34 -16.88 5.13 -17.37
CA GLN A 34 -16.52 3.88 -16.72
C GLN A 34 -17.71 3.23 -16.00
N LYS A 35 -17.72 1.89 -15.95
CA LYS A 35 -18.69 1.14 -15.13
C LYS A 35 -18.52 1.52 -13.64
N TYR A 36 -19.58 1.46 -12.87
CA TYR A 36 -19.56 1.81 -11.44
C TYR A 36 -18.45 1.08 -10.67
N SER A 37 -18.28 -0.23 -10.88
CA SER A 37 -17.21 -1.02 -10.23
C SER A 37 -15.81 -0.52 -10.57
N THR A 38 -15.57 -0.06 -11.81
CA THR A 38 -14.31 0.54 -12.25
C THR A 38 -14.12 1.91 -11.61
N ARG A 39 -15.17 2.74 -11.54
CA ARG A 39 -15.13 4.03 -10.87
C ARG A 39 -14.72 3.89 -9.40
N MET A 40 -15.31 2.95 -8.67
CA MET A 40 -14.93 2.66 -7.28
C MET A 40 -13.49 2.16 -7.14
N TYR A 41 -13.01 1.36 -8.10
CA TYR A 41 -11.61 0.93 -8.14
C TYR A 41 -10.64 2.10 -8.38
N ILE A 42 -11.00 3.05 -9.25
CA ILE A 42 -10.22 4.28 -9.50
C ILE A 42 -10.13 5.11 -8.22
N VAL A 43 -11.27 5.39 -7.59
CA VAL A 43 -11.35 6.17 -6.34
C VAL A 43 -10.50 5.53 -5.25
N LYS A 44 -10.65 4.21 -5.06
CA LYS A 44 -9.86 3.42 -4.09
C LYS A 44 -8.36 3.65 -4.29
N ASN A 45 -7.88 3.50 -5.52
CA ASN A 45 -6.44 3.55 -5.76
C ASN A 45 -5.89 4.99 -5.68
N PHE A 46 -6.62 6.01 -6.12
CA PHE A 46 -6.20 7.39 -5.90
C PHE A 46 -6.16 7.75 -4.42
N LEU A 47 -7.21 7.43 -3.67
CA LEU A 47 -7.23 7.75 -2.24
C LEU A 47 -6.13 7.00 -1.49
N LYS A 48 -5.93 5.70 -1.79
CA LYS A 48 -4.81 4.93 -1.23
C LYS A 48 -3.47 5.57 -1.55
N SER A 49 -3.28 6.04 -2.79
CA SER A 49 -2.06 6.73 -3.18
C SER A 49 -1.79 7.98 -2.32
N PHE A 50 -2.79 8.82 -2.12
CA PHE A 50 -2.65 10.03 -1.29
C PHE A 50 -2.37 9.69 0.18
N ILE A 51 -3.06 8.71 0.73
CA ILE A 51 -2.85 8.25 2.11
C ILE A 51 -1.44 7.71 2.30
N LEU A 52 -1.00 6.82 1.40
CA LEU A 52 0.35 6.25 1.47
C LEU A 52 1.43 7.31 1.29
N PHE A 53 1.24 8.28 0.40
CA PHE A 53 2.17 9.40 0.23
C PHE A 53 2.26 10.24 1.51
N TYR A 54 1.13 10.56 2.14
CA TYR A 54 1.08 11.27 3.41
C TYR A 54 1.84 10.51 4.51
N ILE A 55 1.60 9.20 4.64
CA ILE A 55 2.29 8.36 5.63
C ILE A 55 3.80 8.32 5.31
N ALA A 56 4.19 8.12 4.03
CA ALA A 56 5.59 8.06 3.64
C ALA A 56 6.35 9.33 4.02
N LEU A 57 5.77 10.51 3.78
CA LEU A 57 6.39 11.78 4.12
C LEU A 57 6.55 11.96 5.65
N ASN A 58 5.46 11.77 6.39
CA ASN A 58 5.47 12.03 7.83
C ASN A 58 6.30 10.99 8.58
N MET A 59 6.09 9.70 8.31
CA MET A 59 6.85 8.64 8.98
C MET A 59 8.35 8.74 8.67
N SER A 60 8.73 9.11 7.45
CA SER A 60 10.14 9.31 7.11
C SER A 60 10.73 10.52 7.83
N TYR A 61 9.96 11.60 7.94
CA TYR A 61 10.37 12.79 8.67
C TYR A 61 10.57 12.48 10.17
N ASP A 62 9.59 11.82 10.79
CA ASP A 62 9.64 11.48 12.22
C ASP A 62 10.83 10.55 12.52
N LEU A 63 11.02 9.48 11.73
CA LEU A 63 12.15 8.56 11.89
C LEU A 63 13.51 9.24 11.67
N LEU A 64 13.60 10.19 10.73
CA LEU A 64 14.81 10.96 10.48
C LEU A 64 15.08 11.93 11.65
N SER A 65 14.07 12.63 12.15
CA SER A 65 14.16 13.52 13.29
C SER A 65 14.63 12.76 14.54
N ASP A 66 14.00 11.64 14.87
CA ASP A 66 14.38 10.78 15.97
C ASP A 66 15.84 10.32 15.88
N TYR A 67 16.27 9.92 14.67
CA TYR A 67 17.65 9.53 14.42
C TYR A 67 18.64 10.67 14.66
N LEU A 68 18.34 11.88 14.15
CA LEU A 68 19.19 13.06 14.31
C LEU A 68 19.25 13.55 15.75
N GLU A 69 18.21 13.36 16.53
CA GLU A 69 18.13 13.69 17.95
C GLU A 69 18.75 12.59 18.85
N GLY A 70 19.21 11.48 18.25
CA GLY A 70 19.77 10.34 18.99
C GLY A 70 18.73 9.53 19.75
N ILE A 71 17.45 9.64 19.39
CA ILE A 71 16.36 8.88 19.98
C ILE A 71 16.42 7.46 19.44
N THR A 72 16.59 6.48 20.34
CA THR A 72 16.69 5.06 19.97
C THR A 72 15.40 4.29 20.26
N ILE A 73 14.43 4.92 20.93
CA ILE A 73 13.16 4.31 21.32
C ILE A 73 12.06 4.87 20.40
N LEU A 74 11.46 3.99 19.62
CA LEU A 74 10.39 4.35 18.70
C LEU A 74 9.08 4.62 19.44
N ASP A 75 8.33 5.65 19.02
CA ASP A 75 7.00 5.90 19.57
C ASP A 75 5.97 4.90 19.02
N ASN A 76 5.64 3.91 19.85
CA ASN A 76 4.62 2.92 19.56
C ASN A 76 3.26 3.53 19.15
N ASN A 77 2.85 4.65 19.76
CA ASN A 77 1.55 5.26 19.46
C ASN A 77 1.54 5.90 18.08
N MET A 78 2.60 6.60 17.71
CA MET A 78 2.77 7.21 16.39
C MET A 78 2.70 6.14 15.30
N ILE A 79 3.46 5.07 15.43
CA ILE A 79 3.52 3.98 14.46
C ILE A 79 2.15 3.27 14.34
N ARG A 80 1.44 3.06 15.45
CA ARG A 80 0.08 2.51 15.48
C ARG A 80 -0.93 3.40 14.75
N ILE A 81 -0.80 4.73 14.87
CA ILE A 81 -1.64 5.69 14.13
C ILE A 81 -1.41 5.55 12.63
N TYR A 82 -0.16 5.53 12.16
CA TYR A 82 0.14 5.35 10.74
C TYR A 82 -0.31 3.97 10.23
N GLY A 83 -0.07 2.91 10.98
CA GLY A 83 -0.53 1.56 10.64
C GLY A 83 -2.05 1.49 10.54
N SER A 84 -2.78 2.10 11.47
CA SER A 84 -4.25 2.15 11.43
C SER A 84 -4.77 2.92 10.23
N LEU A 85 -4.15 4.04 9.85
CA LEU A 85 -4.50 4.82 8.67
C LEU A 85 -4.25 4.01 7.37
N TYR A 86 -3.11 3.31 7.30
CA TYR A 86 -2.76 2.42 6.19
C TYR A 86 -3.83 1.35 5.96
N VAL A 87 -4.18 0.60 7.01
CA VAL A 87 -5.08 -0.55 6.93
C VAL A 87 -6.55 -0.12 6.80
N SER A 88 -6.93 1.02 7.36
CA SER A 88 -8.32 1.51 7.26
C SER A 88 -8.77 1.70 5.80
N ASN A 89 -7.86 2.11 4.90
CA ASN A 89 -8.19 2.15 3.47
C ASN A 89 -8.45 0.76 2.89
N ASP A 90 -7.73 -0.26 3.34
CA ASP A 90 -7.91 -1.63 2.89
C ASP A 90 -9.22 -2.23 3.42
N ILE A 91 -9.58 -1.94 4.66
CA ILE A 91 -10.87 -2.33 5.25
C ILE A 91 -12.04 -1.71 4.47
N VAL A 92 -11.99 -0.39 4.23
CA VAL A 92 -13.04 0.30 3.47
C VAL A 92 -13.11 -0.25 2.05
N ALA A 93 -11.97 -0.52 1.40
CA ALA A 93 -11.93 -1.09 0.06
C ALA A 93 -12.56 -2.49 -0.02
N LEU A 94 -12.35 -3.34 0.99
CA LEU A 94 -12.98 -4.67 1.06
C LEU A 94 -14.51 -4.59 1.10
N ILE A 95 -15.06 -3.54 1.73
CA ILE A 95 -16.51 -3.33 1.86
C ILE A 95 -17.09 -2.69 0.58
N VAL A 96 -16.43 -1.65 0.06
CA VAL A 96 -17.01 -0.76 -0.96
C VAL A 96 -16.73 -1.24 -2.38
N VAL A 97 -15.55 -1.86 -2.63
CA VAL A 97 -15.15 -2.28 -3.98
C VAL A 97 -15.56 -3.72 -4.26
N ARG A 98 -16.73 -3.91 -4.86
CA ARG A 98 -17.33 -5.24 -5.09
C ARG A 98 -16.45 -6.21 -5.89
N ARG A 99 -15.64 -5.73 -6.85
CA ARG A 99 -14.84 -6.54 -7.78
C ARG A 99 -13.34 -6.37 -7.55
N LEU A 100 -12.88 -6.67 -6.32
CA LEU A 100 -11.44 -6.80 -6.07
C LEU A 100 -10.97 -8.20 -6.52
N PRO A 101 -9.78 -8.30 -7.15
CA PRO A 101 -9.11 -9.57 -7.39
C PRO A 101 -8.94 -10.36 -6.08
N LEU A 102 -8.99 -11.70 -6.18
CA LEU A 102 -8.87 -12.55 -4.98
C LEU A 102 -7.55 -12.33 -4.25
N THR A 103 -6.45 -12.20 -4.99
CA THR A 103 -5.12 -11.90 -4.40
C THR A 103 -5.14 -10.60 -3.60
N THR A 104 -5.75 -9.55 -4.15
CA THR A 104 -5.90 -8.27 -3.44
C THR A 104 -6.77 -8.39 -2.18
N LYS A 105 -7.84 -9.19 -2.23
CA LYS A 105 -8.66 -9.44 -1.03
C LYS A 105 -7.86 -10.16 0.05
N ILE A 106 -7.14 -11.21 -0.31
CA ILE A 106 -6.26 -11.95 0.61
C ILE A 106 -5.22 -11.00 1.21
N HIS A 107 -4.54 -10.21 0.37
CA HIS A 107 -3.54 -9.22 0.80
C HIS A 107 -4.15 -8.24 1.84
N HIS A 108 -5.27 -7.59 1.52
CA HIS A 108 -5.92 -6.64 2.44
C HIS A 108 -6.40 -7.29 3.75
N THR A 109 -6.90 -8.53 3.69
CA THR A 109 -7.29 -9.25 4.90
C THR A 109 -6.07 -9.57 5.77
N VAL A 110 -5.00 -10.09 5.16
CA VAL A 110 -3.77 -10.45 5.88
C VAL A 110 -3.10 -9.22 6.50
N THR A 111 -2.97 -8.12 5.76
CA THR A 111 -2.41 -6.87 6.30
C THR A 111 -3.25 -6.31 7.45
N THR A 112 -4.57 -6.45 7.38
CA THR A 112 -5.46 -6.07 8.48
C THR A 112 -5.22 -6.92 9.74
N LEU A 113 -5.12 -8.24 9.58
CA LEU A 113 -4.84 -9.15 10.70
C LEU A 113 -3.45 -8.90 11.31
N LEU A 114 -2.44 -8.64 10.49
CA LEU A 114 -1.09 -8.28 10.96
C LEU A 114 -1.11 -6.98 11.77
N LEU A 115 -1.88 -5.96 11.35
CA LEU A 115 -2.00 -4.74 12.15
C LEU A 115 -2.69 -4.99 13.49
N LEU A 116 -3.78 -5.75 13.50
CA LEU A 116 -4.48 -6.08 14.75
C LEU A 116 -3.55 -6.82 15.72
N TYR A 117 -2.73 -7.72 15.20
CA TYR A 117 -1.70 -8.39 15.99
C TYR A 117 -0.59 -7.42 16.46
N PHE A 118 -0.13 -6.56 15.58
CA PHE A 118 0.88 -5.53 15.87
C PHE A 118 0.48 -4.60 17.03
N PHE A 119 -0.81 -4.33 17.22
CA PHE A 119 -1.28 -3.54 18.36
C PHE A 119 -1.05 -4.20 19.72
N THR A 120 -0.86 -5.52 19.76
CA THR A 120 -0.55 -6.25 21.01
C THR A 120 0.94 -6.28 21.32
N LEU A 121 1.80 -5.81 20.39
CA LEU A 121 3.25 -5.87 20.50
C LEU A 121 3.83 -4.55 20.97
N ASP A 122 4.96 -4.60 21.69
CA ASP A 122 5.87 -3.48 21.87
C ASP A 122 6.93 -3.52 20.76
N ILE A 123 7.04 -2.46 19.96
CA ILE A 123 7.98 -2.38 18.84
C ILE A 123 9.42 -2.37 19.33
N ASN A 124 9.65 -1.82 20.52
CA ASN A 124 10.98 -1.72 21.13
C ASN A 124 11.44 -3.04 21.79
N ASP A 125 10.55 -4.02 21.86
CA ASP A 125 10.92 -5.37 22.27
C ASP A 125 11.42 -6.19 21.07
N TYR A 126 12.73 -6.31 20.96
CA TYR A 126 13.38 -7.07 19.89
C TYR A 126 13.14 -8.59 19.95
N SER A 127 12.48 -9.11 20.98
CA SER A 127 12.14 -10.55 21.06
C SER A 127 10.97 -10.96 20.18
N ASN A 128 10.09 -10.02 19.81
CA ASN A 128 8.88 -10.25 19.01
C ASN A 128 9.07 -9.90 17.52
N ILE A 129 8.04 -10.14 16.70
CA ILE A 129 8.06 -9.86 15.26
C ILE A 129 7.71 -8.41 14.90
N GLY A 130 7.51 -7.52 15.88
CA GLY A 130 7.07 -6.14 15.67
C GLY A 130 7.97 -5.39 14.70
N ILE A 131 9.29 -5.53 14.86
CA ILE A 131 10.28 -4.87 13.98
C ILE A 131 10.16 -5.34 12.51
N LEU A 132 9.86 -6.63 12.27
CA LEU A 132 9.66 -7.16 10.92
C LEU A 132 8.40 -6.57 10.26
N ILE A 133 7.31 -6.47 11.04
CA ILE A 133 6.05 -5.86 10.56
C ILE A 133 6.27 -4.38 10.28
N LEU A 134 7.02 -3.67 11.15
CA LEU A 134 7.36 -2.27 10.96
C LEU A 134 8.16 -2.05 9.68
N VAL A 135 9.23 -2.81 9.47
CA VAL A 135 10.08 -2.73 8.26
C VAL A 135 9.23 -2.97 7.01
N TYR A 136 8.42 -4.03 7.01
CA TYR A 136 7.52 -4.31 5.90
C TYR A 136 6.57 -3.14 5.64
N SER A 137 5.91 -2.62 6.66
CA SER A 137 4.95 -1.52 6.55
C SER A 137 5.62 -0.23 6.06
N PHE A 138 6.81 0.09 6.57
CA PHE A 138 7.58 1.26 6.15
C PHE A 138 7.87 1.26 4.64
N PHE A 139 8.38 0.15 4.10
CA PHE A 139 8.64 0.08 2.66
C PHE A 139 7.36 0.00 1.82
N SER A 140 6.29 -0.59 2.36
CA SER A 140 5.00 -0.72 1.66
C SER A 140 4.28 0.62 1.42
N VAL A 141 4.53 1.65 2.26
CA VAL A 141 3.89 2.96 2.04
C VAL A 141 4.35 3.63 0.75
N TYR A 142 5.55 3.32 0.26
CA TYR A 142 6.05 3.85 -1.01
C TYR A 142 5.38 3.25 -2.25
N ALA A 143 4.50 2.25 -2.08
CA ALA A 143 3.63 1.77 -3.15
C ALA A 143 2.57 2.81 -3.60
N PHE A 144 2.62 4.05 -3.06
CA PHE A 144 1.73 5.13 -3.50
C PHE A 144 1.83 5.39 -5.01
N THR A 145 3.03 5.29 -5.60
CA THR A 145 3.23 5.47 -7.04
C THR A 145 2.49 4.41 -7.86
N VAL A 146 2.51 3.17 -7.40
CA VAL A 146 1.81 2.04 -8.03
C VAL A 146 0.29 2.26 -7.95
N ASN A 147 -0.22 2.61 -6.76
CA ASN A 147 -1.65 2.88 -6.59
C ASN A 147 -2.11 4.06 -7.45
N PHE A 148 -1.29 5.11 -7.56
CA PHE A 148 -1.56 6.22 -8.47
C PHE A 148 -1.66 5.75 -9.93
N TYR A 149 -0.71 4.95 -10.41
CA TYR A 149 -0.74 4.39 -11.75
C TYR A 149 -1.97 3.48 -11.97
N LEU A 150 -2.31 2.63 -11.00
CA LEU A 150 -3.47 1.74 -11.08
C LEU A 150 -4.79 2.51 -11.31
N ALA A 151 -4.90 3.72 -10.76
CA ALA A 151 -6.03 4.60 -11.02
C ALA A 151 -5.89 5.36 -12.36
N ALA A 152 -4.72 5.99 -12.57
CA ALA A 152 -4.47 6.88 -13.71
C ALA A 152 -4.59 6.17 -15.07
N ARG A 153 -4.29 4.86 -15.15
CA ARG A 153 -4.37 4.08 -16.40
C ARG A 153 -5.75 4.10 -17.05
N TYR A 154 -6.82 4.27 -16.28
CA TYR A 154 -8.19 4.33 -16.81
C TYR A 154 -8.53 5.66 -17.49
N PHE A 155 -7.65 6.65 -17.39
CA PHE A 155 -7.79 7.94 -18.07
C PHE A 155 -7.02 7.98 -19.39
N ARG A 156 -6.53 6.85 -19.89
CA ARG A 156 -6.00 6.74 -21.25
C ARG A 156 -7.09 7.01 -22.26
N VAL A 157 -6.72 7.68 -23.34
CA VAL A 157 -7.60 7.96 -24.46
C VAL A 157 -7.18 7.05 -25.62
N GLU A 158 -8.09 6.17 -26.04
CA GLU A 158 -7.86 5.21 -27.14
C GLU A 158 -8.35 5.71 -28.50
N ASP A 159 -8.93 6.94 -28.55
CA ASP A 159 -9.55 7.45 -29.76
C ASP A 159 -8.49 7.80 -30.83
N ARG A 160 -8.54 7.06 -31.94
CA ARG A 160 -7.64 7.21 -33.10
C ARG A 160 -7.77 8.57 -33.81
N ASN A 161 -8.91 9.25 -33.69
CA ASN A 161 -9.20 10.49 -34.39
C ASN A 161 -8.59 11.73 -33.71
N TYR A 162 -8.08 11.60 -32.47
CA TYR A 162 -7.46 12.69 -31.71
C TYR A 162 -5.99 12.43 -31.37
N VAL A 163 -5.28 11.70 -32.22
CA VAL A 163 -3.95 11.16 -31.99
C VAL A 163 -2.95 12.21 -31.46
N THR A 164 -2.92 13.41 -32.04
CA THR A 164 -1.92 14.43 -31.69
C THR A 164 -2.16 15.08 -30.32
N LYS A 165 -3.42 15.36 -29.95
CA LYS A 165 -3.76 16.05 -28.71
C LYS A 165 -3.55 15.18 -27.46
N TYR A 166 -3.66 13.85 -27.59
CA TYR A 166 -3.63 12.90 -26.48
C TYR A 166 -2.36 12.04 -26.40
N ILE A 167 -1.45 12.12 -27.40
CA ILE A 167 -0.16 11.42 -27.37
C ILE A 167 0.62 11.76 -26.11
N ASN A 168 0.70 13.04 -25.75
CA ASN A 168 1.41 13.48 -24.55
C ASN A 168 0.79 12.89 -23.27
N LYS A 169 -0.54 12.88 -23.15
CA LYS A 169 -1.24 12.36 -21.96
C LYS A 169 -0.96 10.86 -21.77
N ASN A 170 -1.04 10.07 -22.82
CA ASN A 170 -0.76 8.64 -22.75
C ASN A 170 0.71 8.37 -22.44
N ARG A 171 1.64 9.19 -22.96
CA ARG A 171 3.06 9.13 -22.64
C ARG A 171 3.32 9.41 -21.15
N TYR A 172 2.63 10.38 -20.54
CA TYR A 172 2.75 10.63 -19.09
C TYR A 172 2.31 9.42 -18.26
N ILE A 173 1.19 8.78 -18.63
CA ILE A 173 0.71 7.58 -17.93
C ILE A 173 1.70 6.43 -18.07
N ASP A 174 2.33 6.26 -19.24
CA ASP A 174 3.37 5.25 -19.45
C ASP A 174 4.63 5.55 -18.63
N ASN A 175 5.03 6.82 -18.54
CA ASN A 175 6.15 7.23 -17.69
C ASN A 175 5.88 6.95 -16.21
N ILE A 176 4.66 7.27 -15.72
CA ILE A 176 4.25 6.96 -14.34
C ILE A 176 4.34 5.45 -14.10
N ARG A 177 3.88 4.61 -15.03
CA ARG A 177 4.00 3.14 -14.94
C ARG A 177 5.45 2.71 -14.79
N HIS A 178 6.31 3.24 -15.63
CA HIS A 178 7.73 2.90 -15.70
C HIS A 178 8.44 3.24 -14.38
N TRP A 179 8.27 4.47 -13.91
CA TRP A 179 8.80 4.89 -12.61
C TRP A 179 8.22 4.10 -11.45
N SER A 180 6.91 3.83 -11.47
CA SER A 180 6.26 2.99 -10.45
C SER A 180 6.87 1.60 -10.38
N TYR A 181 7.19 0.98 -11.53
CA TYR A 181 7.86 -0.32 -11.58
C TYR A 181 9.24 -0.27 -10.92
N TYR A 182 10.10 0.67 -11.30
CA TYR A 182 11.47 0.72 -10.77
C TYR A 182 11.50 1.06 -9.27
N ILE A 183 10.73 2.06 -8.85
CA ILE A 183 10.63 2.43 -7.44
C ILE A 183 10.12 1.24 -6.62
N TYR A 184 9.04 0.61 -7.07
CA TYR A 184 8.45 -0.52 -6.36
C TYR A 184 9.39 -1.72 -6.30
N ALA A 185 10.02 -2.11 -7.41
CA ALA A 185 10.95 -3.23 -7.45
C ALA A 185 12.17 -3.00 -6.55
N LEU A 186 12.73 -1.79 -6.55
CA LEU A 186 13.85 -1.42 -5.66
C LEU A 186 13.44 -1.54 -4.18
N LEU A 187 12.30 -0.97 -3.82
CA LEU A 187 11.82 -0.96 -2.43
C LEU A 187 11.44 -2.35 -1.94
N CYS A 188 10.81 -3.18 -2.79
CA CYS A 188 10.58 -4.58 -2.48
C CYS A 188 11.91 -5.33 -2.24
N ALA A 189 12.91 -5.15 -3.10
CA ALA A 189 14.21 -5.80 -2.94
C ALA A 189 14.88 -5.39 -1.62
N ILE A 190 14.89 -4.10 -1.27
CA ILE A 190 15.43 -3.60 0.01
C ILE A 190 14.64 -4.20 1.17
N ASN A 191 13.32 -4.15 1.12
CA ASN A 191 12.44 -4.69 2.16
C ASN A 191 12.69 -6.18 2.41
N TRP A 192 12.70 -6.99 1.35
CA TRP A 192 12.95 -8.43 1.46
C TRP A 192 14.35 -8.73 1.99
N THR A 193 15.36 -7.96 1.57
CA THR A 193 16.74 -8.11 2.06
C THR A 193 16.83 -7.82 3.54
N ILE A 194 16.28 -6.71 4.02
CA ILE A 194 16.32 -6.33 5.44
C ILE A 194 15.56 -7.36 6.28
N ASN A 195 14.34 -7.75 5.86
CA ASN A 195 13.57 -8.78 6.55
C ASN A 195 14.34 -10.10 6.63
N SER A 196 15.00 -10.52 5.53
CA SER A 196 15.80 -11.74 5.49
C SER A 196 16.99 -11.67 6.44
N ILE A 197 17.69 -10.53 6.51
CA ILE A 197 18.82 -10.33 7.44
C ILE A 197 18.34 -10.44 8.88
N ILE A 198 17.26 -9.74 9.24
CA ILE A 198 16.70 -9.81 10.61
C ILE A 198 16.33 -11.26 10.95
N TYR A 199 15.70 -11.97 10.01
CA TYR A 199 15.31 -13.37 10.19
C TYR A 199 16.51 -14.28 10.40
N MET A 200 17.58 -14.11 9.61
CA MET A 200 18.82 -14.88 9.76
C MET A 200 19.52 -14.62 11.11
N VAL A 201 19.53 -13.38 11.60
CA VAL A 201 20.05 -13.04 12.91
C VAL A 201 19.26 -13.76 14.02
N LYS A 202 17.93 -13.85 13.89
CA LYS A 202 17.09 -14.58 14.84
C LYS A 202 17.34 -16.08 14.82
N ILE A 203 17.58 -16.68 13.64
CA ILE A 203 18.00 -18.09 13.52
C ILE A 203 19.34 -18.28 14.24
N TYR A 204 20.32 -17.46 13.92
CA TYR A 204 21.66 -17.58 14.49
C TYR A 204 21.67 -17.51 16.02
N ASN A 205 20.85 -16.63 16.59
CA ASN A 205 20.72 -16.45 18.04
C ASN A 205 19.80 -17.48 18.72
N ASN A 206 19.25 -18.46 17.98
CA ASN A 206 18.25 -19.42 18.48
C ASN A 206 17.03 -18.77 19.16
N THR A 207 16.61 -17.60 18.68
CA THR A 207 15.49 -16.82 19.25
C THR A 207 14.21 -16.95 18.42
N LEU A 208 14.16 -17.91 17.47
CA LEU A 208 12.96 -18.17 16.68
C LEU A 208 11.86 -18.77 17.56
N ASN A 209 10.68 -18.20 17.44
CA ASN A 209 9.45 -18.76 17.99
C ASN A 209 8.42 -19.01 16.87
N TRP A 210 7.24 -19.52 17.23
CA TRP A 210 6.16 -19.83 16.28
C TRP A 210 5.68 -18.58 15.48
N GLU A 211 5.79 -17.39 16.05
CA GLU A 211 5.40 -16.12 15.41
C GLU A 211 6.24 -15.84 14.17
N TYR A 212 7.55 -16.09 14.25
CA TYR A 212 8.45 -15.94 13.10
C TYR A 212 8.10 -16.91 11.98
N ILE A 213 7.70 -18.15 12.32
CA ILE A 213 7.28 -19.15 11.32
C ILE A 213 6.00 -18.68 10.63
N LEU A 214 5.01 -18.24 11.40
CA LEU A 214 3.76 -17.72 10.86
C LEU A 214 4.02 -16.49 9.98
N TYR A 215 4.86 -15.57 10.44
CA TYR A 215 5.25 -14.38 9.68
C TYR A 215 5.92 -14.76 8.35
N ALA A 216 6.82 -15.72 8.33
CA ALA A 216 7.48 -16.19 7.11
C ALA A 216 6.47 -16.75 6.07
N VAL A 217 5.46 -17.49 6.53
CA VAL A 217 4.36 -17.99 5.67
C VAL A 217 3.58 -16.82 5.07
N ILE A 218 3.19 -15.85 5.90
CA ILE A 218 2.47 -14.65 5.47
C ILE A 218 3.31 -13.85 4.46
N MET A 219 4.60 -13.61 4.76
CA MET A 219 5.49 -12.88 3.87
C MET A 219 5.69 -13.60 2.53
N SER A 220 5.72 -14.91 2.50
CA SER A 220 5.80 -15.65 1.24
C SER A 220 4.61 -15.40 0.32
N MET A 221 3.40 -15.28 0.89
CA MET A 221 2.18 -14.94 0.14
C MET A 221 2.23 -13.51 -0.38
N ILE A 222 2.71 -12.57 0.43
CA ILE A 222 2.84 -11.16 0.06
C ILE A 222 3.89 -10.99 -1.04
N ILE A 223 5.07 -11.59 -0.89
CA ILE A 223 6.14 -11.57 -1.91
C ILE A 223 5.63 -12.10 -3.25
N ARG A 224 4.84 -13.17 -3.23
CA ARG A 224 4.22 -13.69 -4.45
C ARG A 224 3.30 -12.67 -5.11
N ASP A 225 2.47 -11.95 -4.35
CA ASP A 225 1.58 -10.90 -4.88
C ASP A 225 2.39 -9.74 -5.44
N ASP A 226 3.46 -9.32 -4.75
CA ASP A 226 4.40 -8.29 -5.20
C ASP A 226 5.07 -8.66 -6.52
N LEU A 227 5.52 -9.90 -6.69
CA LEU A 227 6.13 -10.41 -7.92
C LEU A 227 5.14 -10.39 -9.08
N ILE A 228 3.88 -10.82 -8.84
CA ILE A 228 2.81 -10.76 -9.86
C ILE A 228 2.56 -9.31 -10.28
N LEU A 229 2.51 -8.38 -9.33
CA LEU A 229 2.31 -6.97 -9.60
C LEU A 229 3.48 -6.35 -10.37
N MET A 230 4.72 -6.70 -10.02
CA MET A 230 5.92 -6.25 -10.75
C MET A 230 5.94 -6.78 -12.19
N ASP A 231 5.63 -8.06 -12.40
CA ASP A 231 5.54 -8.62 -13.74
C ASP A 231 4.47 -7.91 -14.57
N TRP A 232 3.32 -7.64 -13.98
CA TRP A 232 2.25 -6.90 -14.62
C TRP A 232 2.65 -5.45 -14.96
N LEU A 233 3.34 -4.74 -14.08
CA LEU A 233 3.85 -3.37 -14.31
C LEU A 233 4.89 -3.36 -15.44
N LYS A 234 5.73 -4.38 -15.53
CA LYS A 234 6.78 -4.53 -16.55
C LYS A 234 6.16 -4.83 -17.92
N ASN A 235 5.26 -5.79 -17.98
CA ASN A 235 4.72 -6.34 -19.22
C ASN A 235 3.52 -5.53 -19.71
N LYS A 236 3.78 -4.55 -20.56
CA LYS A 236 2.83 -3.59 -21.14
C LYS A 236 1.60 -4.20 -21.82
N SER A 237 1.57 -5.48 -22.16
CA SER A 237 0.80 -6.00 -23.27
C SER A 237 -0.58 -6.56 -22.96
N ARG A 238 -1.04 -6.57 -21.73
CA ARG A 238 -2.34 -7.14 -21.41
C ARG A 238 -3.23 -6.16 -20.64
N ILE A 239 -3.86 -5.24 -21.39
CA ILE A 239 -5.15 -4.70 -20.94
C ILE A 239 -6.11 -5.87 -21.00
N VAL A 240 -6.21 -6.63 -19.94
CA VAL A 240 -7.34 -7.52 -19.75
C VAL A 240 -8.51 -6.60 -19.46
N VAL A 241 -9.30 -6.34 -20.49
CA VAL A 241 -10.65 -5.81 -20.34
C VAL A 241 -11.41 -6.89 -19.56
N ILE A 242 -11.54 -6.70 -18.26
CA ILE A 242 -12.38 -7.52 -17.39
C ILE A 242 -13.74 -6.86 -17.27
#